data_1f9db1a223d3ee17a336bfc5eb3d2bbf
#
_entry.id   1f9db1a223d3ee17a336bfc5eb3d2bbf
#
_cell.length_a   1.000
_cell.length_b   1.000
_cell.length_c   1.000
_cell.angle_alpha   90.00
_cell.angle_beta   90.00
_cell.angle_gamma   90.00
#
_symmetry.space_group_name_H-M   'P 1'
#
loop_
_entity.id
_entity.type
_entity.pdbx_description
1 polymer ?
#
loop_
_entity_poly.entity_id
_entity_poly.type
_entity_poly.pdbx_seq_one_letter_code
_entity_poly.pdbx_strand_id
1 'polypeptide(L)'
;MYMKSFAKYCLIAILAMITLTGCSRSVKRIDPRTQTDLSGRWNDTDSRLTAQAMIEQMFGNAWAIRFEQQHQKRPVIVVGLVNNKSHEHISTETFIMDLERAIINNGSIRLVEAGDRREELRRERAGQQEFASPETAKRWGRELGADFMLQGTVNSIVDQYKKNQAVYYQIDLMLNNIETTERVWMGNKEIKKMIRN
;
A
#
# COMPACT_ATOMS: atom_id res chain seq x y z
N MET A 1 -33.46 58.13 -26.32
CA MET A 1 -33.82 56.67 -26.25
C MET A 1 -32.61 55.72 -26.42
N TYR A 2 -31.56 56.12 -27.13
CA TYR A 2 -30.35 55.32 -27.42
C TYR A 2 -29.42 55.06 -26.23
N MET A 3 -29.33 55.98 -25.28
CA MET A 3 -28.40 55.91 -24.16
C MET A 3 -28.73 54.77 -23.18
N LYS A 4 -30.04 54.46 -22.98
CA LYS A 4 -30.48 53.34 -22.12
C LYS A 4 -30.18 51.97 -22.76
N SER A 5 -30.16 51.90 -24.11
CA SER A 5 -29.86 50.66 -24.84
C SER A 5 -28.35 50.35 -24.80
N PHE A 6 -27.51 51.37 -24.98
CA PHE A 6 -26.05 51.26 -24.90
C PHE A 6 -25.58 50.76 -23.52
N ALA A 7 -26.15 51.29 -22.44
CA ALA A 7 -25.85 50.85 -21.08
C ALA A 7 -26.19 49.35 -20.84
N LYS A 8 -27.27 48.85 -21.44
CA LYS A 8 -27.64 47.44 -21.36
C LYS A 8 -26.64 46.52 -22.07
N TYR A 9 -26.18 46.91 -23.24
CA TYR A 9 -25.19 46.11 -23.97
C TYR A 9 -23.81 46.10 -23.29
N CYS A 10 -23.38 47.21 -22.70
CA CYS A 10 -22.17 47.28 -21.87
C CYS A 10 -22.28 46.39 -20.64
N LEU A 11 -23.43 46.37 -19.97
CA LEU A 11 -23.66 45.50 -18.80
C LEU A 11 -23.61 44.01 -19.16
N ILE A 12 -24.21 43.63 -20.29
CA ILE A 12 -24.19 42.25 -20.81
C ILE A 12 -22.77 41.86 -21.21
N ALA A 13 -21.99 42.73 -21.83
CA ALA A 13 -20.61 42.49 -22.23
C ALA A 13 -19.71 42.29 -20.99
N ILE A 14 -19.88 43.10 -19.94
CA ILE A 14 -19.16 42.97 -18.67
C ILE A 14 -19.53 41.64 -17.97
N LEU A 15 -20.82 41.29 -17.95
CA LEU A 15 -21.30 40.04 -17.36
C LEU A 15 -20.76 38.82 -18.12
N ALA A 16 -20.68 38.88 -19.45
CA ALA A 16 -20.10 37.83 -20.29
C ALA A 16 -18.56 37.67 -20.08
N MET A 17 -17.85 38.77 -19.80
CA MET A 17 -16.42 38.78 -19.56
C MET A 17 -16.07 38.12 -18.19
N ILE A 18 -16.95 38.22 -17.18
CA ILE A 18 -16.77 37.63 -15.84
C ILE A 18 -16.94 36.10 -15.89
N THR A 19 -17.69 35.55 -16.83
CA THR A 19 -17.92 34.10 -16.94
C THR A 19 -16.76 33.32 -17.61
N LEU A 20 -15.77 34.01 -18.18
CA LEU A 20 -14.63 33.41 -18.89
C LEU A 20 -13.42 33.12 -18.00
N THR A 21 -13.47 33.39 -16.69
CA THR A 21 -12.42 32.97 -15.75
C THR A 21 -12.53 31.47 -15.51
N GLY A 22 -12.18 30.67 -16.48
CA GLY A 22 -12.02 29.22 -16.34
C GLY A 22 -10.86 28.93 -15.41
N CYS A 23 -11.09 28.15 -14.33
CA CYS A 23 -10.04 27.61 -13.50
C CYS A 23 -9.11 26.73 -14.34
N SER A 24 -7.93 27.22 -14.71
CA SER A 24 -6.94 26.41 -15.39
C SER A 24 -6.33 25.43 -14.36
N ARG A 25 -6.54 24.13 -14.57
CA ARG A 25 -5.92 23.09 -13.77
C ARG A 25 -4.50 22.88 -14.28
N SER A 26 -3.50 23.13 -13.44
CA SER A 26 -2.10 22.83 -13.77
C SER A 26 -1.66 21.53 -13.10
N VAL A 27 -0.91 20.69 -13.81
CA VAL A 27 -0.31 19.45 -13.29
C VAL A 27 1.21 19.60 -13.38
N LYS A 28 1.88 19.44 -12.23
CA LYS A 28 3.34 19.42 -12.13
C LYS A 28 3.79 18.07 -11.57
N ARG A 29 4.80 17.46 -12.21
CA ARG A 29 5.48 16.29 -11.64
C ARG A 29 6.38 16.75 -10.50
N ILE A 30 6.31 16.06 -9.37
CA ILE A 30 7.19 16.25 -8.21
C ILE A 30 7.95 14.95 -7.96
N ASP A 31 9.02 15.00 -7.16
CA ASP A 31 9.74 13.81 -6.72
C ASP A 31 8.78 12.90 -5.93
N PRO A 32 8.65 11.60 -6.27
CA PRO A 32 7.77 10.66 -5.56
C PRO A 32 8.11 10.49 -4.07
N ARG A 33 9.31 10.89 -3.64
CA ARG A 33 9.73 10.85 -2.24
C ARG A 33 9.31 12.07 -1.44
N THR A 34 8.81 13.10 -2.11
CA THR A 34 8.32 14.31 -1.43
C THR A 34 7.09 13.98 -0.61
N GLN A 35 7.15 14.22 0.70
CA GLN A 35 5.98 14.10 1.55
C GLN A 35 4.96 15.17 1.18
N THR A 36 3.76 14.75 0.80
CA THR A 36 2.69 15.66 0.36
C THR A 36 1.38 15.27 1.02
N ASP A 37 0.95 16.04 2.00
CA ASP A 37 -0.30 15.83 2.76
C ASP A 37 -1.37 16.86 2.33
N LEU A 38 -1.99 16.67 1.16
CA LEU A 38 -2.96 17.61 0.61
C LEU A 38 -4.33 17.57 1.30
N SER A 39 -4.80 16.38 1.64
CA SER A 39 -6.17 16.18 2.14
C SER A 39 -6.23 15.68 3.58
N GLY A 40 -5.09 15.34 4.18
CA GLY A 40 -5.02 14.64 5.46
C GLY A 40 -5.50 13.20 5.42
N ARG A 41 -5.90 12.67 4.27
CA ARG A 41 -6.23 11.26 4.06
C ARG A 41 -4.97 10.41 3.93
N TRP A 42 -5.16 9.09 3.98
CA TRP A 42 -4.10 8.14 3.66
C TRP A 42 -3.53 8.39 2.27
N ASN A 43 -2.20 8.40 2.16
CA ASN A 43 -1.49 8.66 0.91
C ASN A 43 -0.30 7.70 0.69
N ASP A 44 0.42 7.88 -0.42
CA ASP A 44 1.59 7.09 -0.80
C ASP A 44 2.73 7.14 0.23
N THR A 45 2.94 8.32 0.83
CA THR A 45 3.97 8.51 1.86
C THR A 45 3.65 7.70 3.12
N ASP A 46 2.36 7.70 3.55
CA ASP A 46 1.92 6.90 4.68
C ASP A 46 2.14 5.40 4.43
N SER A 47 1.76 4.92 3.23
CA SER A 47 1.94 3.53 2.82
C SER A 47 3.40 3.10 2.90
N ARG A 48 4.26 3.83 2.20
CA ARG A 48 5.69 3.53 2.09
C ARG A 48 6.41 3.58 3.45
N LEU A 49 6.23 4.67 4.23
CA LEU A 49 6.90 4.83 5.52
C LEU A 49 6.38 3.83 6.56
N THR A 50 5.10 3.50 6.51
CA THR A 50 4.52 2.48 7.38
C THR A 50 5.08 1.10 7.05
N ALA A 51 5.09 0.70 5.78
CA ALA A 51 5.65 -0.57 5.35
C ALA A 51 7.12 -0.71 5.78
N GLN A 52 7.92 0.31 5.52
CA GLN A 52 9.33 0.32 5.91
C GLN A 52 9.50 0.15 7.42
N ALA A 53 8.83 0.99 8.23
CA ALA A 53 8.96 0.94 9.69
C ALA A 53 8.50 -0.40 10.29
N MET A 54 7.41 -0.97 9.76
CA MET A 54 6.87 -2.24 10.23
C MET A 54 7.79 -3.43 9.89
N ILE A 55 8.39 -3.41 8.70
CA ILE A 55 9.33 -4.44 8.29
C ILE A 55 10.64 -4.33 9.09
N GLU A 56 11.13 -3.12 9.35
CA GLU A 56 12.28 -2.91 10.25
C GLU A 56 12.01 -3.45 11.67
N GLN A 57 10.81 -3.19 12.24
CA GLN A 57 10.41 -3.75 13.53
C GLN A 57 10.38 -5.29 13.51
N MET A 58 9.85 -5.88 12.46
CA MET A 58 9.76 -7.33 12.29
C MET A 58 11.16 -7.97 12.25
N PHE A 59 12.09 -7.38 11.49
CA PHE A 59 13.47 -7.87 11.39
C PHE A 59 14.29 -7.62 12.67
N GLY A 60 14.01 -6.56 13.40
CA GLY A 60 14.64 -6.27 14.69
C GLY A 60 14.26 -7.25 15.81
N ASN A 61 13.27 -8.12 15.59
CA ASN A 61 12.82 -9.09 16.57
C ASN A 61 13.55 -10.44 16.42
N ALA A 62 13.74 -11.14 17.52
CA ALA A 62 14.53 -12.36 17.56
C ALA A 62 13.86 -13.62 16.93
N TRP A 63 12.62 -13.53 16.42
CA TRP A 63 11.90 -14.68 15.88
C TRP A 63 12.63 -15.34 14.70
N ALA A 64 13.19 -14.53 13.78
CA ALA A 64 13.91 -15.04 12.62
C ALA A 64 15.20 -15.78 13.02
N ILE A 65 15.97 -15.19 13.97
CA ILE A 65 17.19 -15.81 14.50
C ILE A 65 16.85 -17.14 15.18
N ARG A 66 15.82 -17.18 16.01
CA ARG A 66 15.37 -18.44 16.65
C ARG A 66 14.97 -19.49 15.62
N PHE A 67 14.24 -19.09 14.59
CA PHE A 67 13.85 -19.98 13.51
C PHE A 67 15.07 -20.55 12.77
N GLU A 68 16.03 -19.71 12.39
CA GLU A 68 17.25 -20.15 11.71
C GLU A 68 18.09 -21.11 12.57
N GLN A 69 18.20 -20.85 13.87
CA GLN A 69 18.90 -21.73 14.80
C GLN A 69 18.22 -23.11 14.92
N GLN A 70 16.90 -23.15 14.94
CA GLN A 70 16.12 -24.38 15.08
C GLN A 70 16.07 -25.22 13.80
N HIS A 71 15.93 -24.54 12.64
CA HIS A 71 15.66 -25.21 11.37
C HIS A 71 16.83 -25.21 10.39
N GLN A 72 17.95 -24.53 10.71
CA GLN A 72 19.15 -24.42 9.88
C GLN A 72 18.85 -23.92 8.45
N LYS A 73 17.82 -23.08 8.31
CA LYS A 73 17.40 -22.47 7.04
C LYS A 73 16.83 -21.07 7.27
N ARG A 74 16.92 -20.21 6.26
CA ARG A 74 16.25 -18.92 6.28
C ARG A 74 14.73 -19.10 6.26
N PRO A 75 13.97 -18.32 7.05
CA PRO A 75 12.51 -18.39 7.02
C PRO A 75 11.95 -17.97 5.67
N VAL A 76 10.84 -18.57 5.29
CA VAL A 76 10.09 -18.29 4.08
C VAL A 76 8.76 -17.65 4.45
N ILE A 77 8.49 -16.45 3.94
CA ILE A 77 7.25 -15.72 4.22
C ILE A 77 6.39 -15.64 2.95
N VAL A 78 5.08 -15.66 3.16
CA VAL A 78 4.08 -15.21 2.21
C VAL A 78 3.35 -14.00 2.80
N VAL A 79 3.14 -12.96 2.02
CA VAL A 79 2.27 -11.85 2.43
C VAL A 79 0.84 -12.21 2.09
N GLY A 80 0.00 -12.31 3.10
CA GLY A 80 -1.42 -12.56 2.99
C GLY A 80 -2.22 -11.25 2.92
N LEU A 81 -3.48 -11.31 3.34
CA LEU A 81 -4.38 -10.16 3.26
C LEU A 81 -4.07 -9.10 4.32
N VAL A 82 -4.08 -7.86 3.90
CA VAL A 82 -4.20 -6.69 4.77
C VAL A 82 -5.60 -6.11 4.57
N ASN A 83 -6.42 -6.17 5.62
CA ASN A 83 -7.81 -5.74 5.55
C ASN A 83 -7.92 -4.25 5.87
N ASN A 84 -8.53 -3.49 4.96
CA ASN A 84 -8.91 -2.11 5.23
C ASN A 84 -10.20 -2.09 6.06
N LYS A 85 -10.10 -1.64 7.30
CA LYS A 85 -11.22 -1.39 8.23
C LYS A 85 -11.32 0.10 8.58
N SER A 86 -10.63 0.96 7.83
CA SER A 86 -10.71 2.40 7.99
C SER A 86 -12.01 2.96 7.40
N HIS A 87 -12.28 4.23 7.69
CA HIS A 87 -13.41 4.97 7.10
C HIS A 87 -13.15 5.43 5.65
N GLU A 88 -11.95 5.16 5.09
CA GLU A 88 -11.53 5.57 3.76
C GLU A 88 -11.32 4.37 2.84
N HIS A 89 -11.38 4.62 1.54
CA HIS A 89 -10.93 3.64 0.56
C HIS A 89 -9.40 3.67 0.46
N ILE A 90 -8.73 2.77 1.20
CA ILE A 90 -7.28 2.58 1.14
C ILE A 90 -6.96 1.39 0.23
N SER A 91 -6.08 1.60 -0.77
CA SER A 91 -5.55 0.50 -1.59
C SER A 91 -4.57 -0.34 -0.75
N THR A 92 -5.07 -1.42 -0.18
CA THR A 92 -4.23 -2.37 0.58
C THR A 92 -3.28 -3.14 -0.31
N GLU A 93 -3.59 -3.28 -1.59
CA GLU A 93 -2.69 -3.89 -2.58
C GLU A 93 -1.38 -3.09 -2.73
N THR A 94 -1.47 -1.75 -2.85
CA THR A 94 -0.28 -0.89 -2.88
C THR A 94 0.56 -1.06 -1.61
N PHE A 95 -0.10 -1.12 -0.45
CA PHE A 95 0.58 -1.33 0.82
C PHE A 95 1.25 -2.71 0.91
N ILE A 96 0.59 -3.77 0.43
CA ILE A 96 1.17 -5.12 0.33
C ILE A 96 2.42 -5.10 -0.56
N MET A 97 2.37 -4.44 -1.72
CA MET A 97 3.53 -4.31 -2.60
C MET A 97 4.71 -3.57 -1.93
N ASP A 98 4.43 -2.58 -1.10
CA ASP A 98 5.47 -1.88 -0.32
C ASP A 98 6.08 -2.79 0.75
N LEU A 99 5.28 -3.62 1.43
CA LEU A 99 5.74 -4.63 2.37
C LEU A 99 6.61 -5.69 1.68
N GLU A 100 6.16 -6.25 0.56
CA GLU A 100 6.91 -7.23 -0.23
C GLU A 100 8.26 -6.69 -0.68
N ARG A 101 8.28 -5.45 -1.17
CA ARG A 101 9.52 -4.76 -1.56
C ARG A 101 10.48 -4.57 -0.39
N ALA A 102 9.97 -4.16 0.77
CA ALA A 102 10.79 -3.98 1.96
C ALA A 102 11.37 -5.32 2.46
N ILE A 103 10.62 -6.41 2.40
CA ILE A 103 11.07 -7.76 2.74
C ILE A 103 12.19 -8.21 1.79
N ILE A 104 11.99 -8.08 0.48
CA ILE A 104 12.97 -8.50 -0.53
C ILE A 104 14.27 -7.70 -0.39
N ASN A 105 14.17 -6.38 -0.20
CA ASN A 105 15.33 -5.50 -0.08
C ASN A 105 16.16 -5.77 1.19
N ASN A 106 15.54 -6.26 2.27
CA ASN A 106 16.28 -6.63 3.48
C ASN A 106 17.14 -7.89 3.26
N GLY A 107 16.70 -8.84 2.45
CA GLY A 107 17.45 -10.03 2.03
C GLY A 107 17.63 -11.14 3.07
N SER A 108 17.25 -10.95 4.33
CA SER A 108 17.39 -11.94 5.40
C SER A 108 16.33 -13.06 5.32
N ILE A 109 15.23 -12.81 4.63
CA ILE A 109 14.07 -13.68 4.53
C ILE A 109 13.77 -13.97 3.05
N ARG A 110 13.19 -15.13 2.79
CA ARG A 110 12.70 -15.50 1.46
C ARG A 110 11.23 -15.17 1.35
N LEU A 111 10.85 -14.49 0.28
CA LEU A 111 9.45 -14.21 -0.05
C LEU A 111 8.98 -15.16 -1.13
N VAL A 112 7.76 -15.68 -1.01
CA VAL A 112 7.08 -16.47 -2.05
C VAL A 112 5.77 -15.81 -2.43
N GLU A 113 5.38 -16.01 -3.68
CA GLU A 113 4.15 -15.43 -4.22
C GLU A 113 2.88 -15.98 -3.56
N ALA A 114 1.84 -15.16 -3.54
CA ALA A 114 0.51 -15.50 -3.02
C ALA A 114 -0.57 -15.32 -4.09
N GLY A 115 -1.74 -15.90 -3.85
CA GLY A 115 -2.95 -15.66 -4.62
C GLY A 115 -2.78 -15.85 -6.12
N ASP A 116 -3.34 -14.92 -6.90
CA ASP A 116 -3.40 -15.00 -8.37
C ASP A 116 -2.02 -15.00 -9.03
N ARG A 117 -1.04 -14.28 -8.47
CA ARG A 117 0.34 -14.27 -8.99
C ARG A 117 0.99 -15.64 -8.89
N ARG A 118 0.74 -16.40 -7.81
CA ARG A 118 1.19 -17.78 -7.67
C ARG A 118 0.55 -18.68 -8.72
N GLU A 119 -0.76 -18.53 -8.95
CA GLU A 119 -1.48 -19.32 -9.95
C GLU A 119 -1.01 -19.01 -11.38
N GLU A 120 -0.67 -17.76 -11.67
CA GLU A 120 -0.07 -17.38 -12.96
C GLU A 120 1.28 -18.08 -13.18
N LEU A 121 2.15 -18.09 -12.17
CA LEU A 121 3.43 -18.82 -12.24
C LEU A 121 3.25 -20.34 -12.40
N ARG A 122 2.21 -20.91 -11.79
CA ARG A 122 1.86 -22.33 -11.98
C ARG A 122 1.42 -22.63 -13.40
N ARG A 123 0.58 -21.77 -13.98
CA ARG A 123 0.14 -21.87 -15.39
C ARG A 123 1.31 -21.73 -16.35
N GLU A 124 2.19 -20.76 -16.13
CA GLU A 124 3.40 -20.59 -16.95
C GLU A 124 4.30 -21.84 -16.87
N ARG A 125 4.49 -22.39 -15.69
CA ARG A 125 5.29 -23.61 -15.51
C ARG A 125 4.68 -24.81 -16.22
N ALA A 126 3.35 -24.92 -16.20
CA ALA A 126 2.63 -25.96 -16.97
C ALA A 126 2.83 -25.78 -18.47
N GLY A 127 2.71 -24.55 -19.00
CA GLY A 127 2.96 -24.22 -20.38
C GLY A 127 4.39 -24.58 -20.84
N GLN A 128 5.40 -24.31 -20.01
CA GLN A 128 6.78 -24.70 -20.34
C GLN A 128 6.97 -26.20 -20.46
N GLN A 129 6.26 -27.01 -19.69
CA GLN A 129 6.33 -28.48 -19.82
C GLN A 129 5.75 -28.97 -21.14
N GLU A 130 4.78 -28.26 -21.69
CA GLU A 130 4.11 -28.64 -22.92
C GLU A 130 4.82 -28.14 -24.20
N PHE A 131 5.36 -26.89 -24.15
CA PHE A 131 5.81 -26.18 -25.37
C PHE A 131 7.30 -25.84 -25.40
N ALA A 132 8.01 -25.86 -24.27
CA ALA A 132 9.43 -25.53 -24.25
C ALA A 132 10.31 -26.76 -24.56
N SER A 133 11.54 -26.51 -25.08
CA SER A 133 12.50 -27.60 -25.29
C SER A 133 12.91 -28.26 -23.98
N PRO A 134 13.21 -29.57 -23.96
CA PRO A 134 13.61 -30.30 -22.76
C PRO A 134 14.82 -29.70 -22.03
N GLU A 135 15.71 -29.00 -22.75
CA GLU A 135 16.91 -28.38 -22.23
C GLU A 135 16.58 -27.08 -21.47
N THR A 136 15.50 -26.38 -21.86
CA THR A 136 15.15 -25.07 -21.31
C THR A 136 13.94 -25.12 -20.39
N ALA A 137 13.06 -26.11 -20.52
CA ALA A 137 11.89 -26.29 -19.67
C ALA A 137 12.29 -26.44 -18.20
N LYS A 138 11.65 -25.65 -17.32
CA LYS A 138 11.84 -25.79 -15.88
C LYS A 138 11.12 -27.05 -15.39
N ARG A 139 11.85 -27.94 -14.73
CA ARG A 139 11.26 -29.17 -14.18
C ARG A 139 10.14 -28.84 -13.19
N TRP A 140 9.09 -29.66 -13.22
CA TRP A 140 8.09 -29.69 -12.17
C TRP A 140 8.78 -30.05 -10.85
N GLY A 141 9.19 -29.02 -10.08
CA GLY A 141 9.70 -29.17 -8.72
C GLY A 141 8.60 -28.87 -7.71
N ARG A 142 8.82 -29.25 -6.48
CA ARG A 142 7.98 -28.76 -5.38
C ARG A 142 8.19 -27.26 -5.23
N GLU A 143 7.10 -26.52 -5.08
CA GLU A 143 7.17 -25.10 -4.70
C GLU A 143 7.81 -24.97 -3.34
N LEU A 144 8.50 -23.86 -3.13
CA LEU A 144 8.97 -23.51 -1.81
C LEU A 144 7.75 -23.14 -0.96
N GLY A 145 7.49 -23.96 0.09
CA GLY A 145 6.42 -23.66 1.04
C GLY A 145 6.79 -22.48 1.91
N ALA A 146 5.81 -21.65 2.25
CA ALA A 146 5.99 -20.62 3.24
C ALA A 146 5.95 -21.23 4.65
N ASP A 147 6.87 -20.80 5.52
CA ASP A 147 6.86 -21.13 6.94
C ASP A 147 5.90 -20.21 7.71
N PHE A 148 5.80 -18.96 7.26
CA PHE A 148 5.01 -17.92 7.93
C PHE A 148 4.13 -17.14 6.96
N MET A 149 3.01 -16.64 7.47
CA MET A 149 2.12 -15.71 6.78
C MET A 149 2.08 -14.38 7.51
N LEU A 150 2.39 -13.28 6.79
CA LEU A 150 2.23 -11.92 7.24
C LEU A 150 0.83 -11.43 6.87
N GLN A 151 0.07 -10.99 7.83
CA GLN A 151 -1.30 -10.49 7.66
C GLN A 151 -1.51 -9.23 8.47
N GLY A 152 -2.55 -8.46 8.17
CA GLY A 152 -2.78 -7.25 8.95
C GLY A 152 -4.12 -6.57 8.76
N THR A 153 -4.24 -5.42 9.42
CA THR A 153 -5.39 -4.53 9.30
C THR A 153 -4.95 -3.08 9.31
N VAL A 154 -5.68 -2.25 8.59
CA VAL A 154 -5.61 -0.78 8.67
C VAL A 154 -6.92 -0.30 9.29
N ASN A 155 -6.84 0.28 10.48
CA ASN A 155 -7.98 0.85 11.21
C ASN A 155 -7.86 2.37 11.21
N SER A 156 -8.98 3.08 11.44
CA SER A 156 -8.97 4.52 11.67
C SER A 156 -10.02 4.97 12.66
N ILE A 157 -9.72 6.07 13.34
CA ILE A 157 -10.64 6.80 14.20
C ILE A 157 -10.68 8.25 13.72
N VAL A 158 -11.89 8.78 13.53
CA VAL A 158 -12.11 10.17 13.14
C VAL A 158 -12.75 10.90 14.30
N ASP A 159 -12.12 12.00 14.71
CA ASP A 159 -12.66 12.95 15.70
C ASP A 159 -12.80 14.30 15.03
N GLN A 160 -14.05 14.82 14.99
CA GLN A 160 -14.36 16.05 14.29
C GLN A 160 -15.17 17.01 15.17
N TYR A 161 -14.72 18.25 15.23
CA TYR A 161 -15.44 19.34 15.86
C TYR A 161 -15.38 20.60 15.02
N LYS A 162 -16.54 21.11 14.58
CA LYS A 162 -16.67 22.26 13.68
C LYS A 162 -15.87 22.03 12.38
N LYS A 163 -14.85 22.88 12.14
CA LYS A 163 -13.98 22.82 10.95
C LYS A 163 -12.67 22.04 11.19
N ASN A 164 -12.45 21.54 12.39
CA ASN A 164 -11.25 20.78 12.74
C ASN A 164 -11.58 19.29 12.74
N GLN A 165 -10.73 18.51 12.12
CA GLN A 165 -10.84 17.06 12.10
C GLN A 165 -9.47 16.45 12.43
N ALA A 166 -9.44 15.50 13.35
CA ALA A 166 -8.29 14.66 13.60
C ALA A 166 -8.58 13.26 13.07
N VAL A 167 -7.69 12.73 12.24
CA VAL A 167 -7.75 11.35 11.75
C VAL A 167 -6.57 10.60 12.35
N TYR A 168 -6.88 9.51 13.05
CA TYR A 168 -5.91 8.57 13.59
C TYR A 168 -6.01 7.27 12.81
N TYR A 169 -4.88 6.77 12.32
CA TYR A 169 -4.74 5.47 11.68
C TYR A 169 -3.90 4.58 12.57
N GLN A 170 -4.31 3.33 12.70
CA GLN A 170 -3.55 2.27 13.33
C GLN A 170 -3.43 1.11 12.36
N ILE A 171 -2.20 0.75 12.07
CA ILE A 171 -1.85 -0.37 11.21
C ILE A 171 -1.26 -1.45 12.09
N ASP A 172 -1.88 -2.61 12.10
CA ASP A 172 -1.42 -3.78 12.85
C ASP A 172 -1.00 -4.86 11.85
N LEU A 173 0.21 -5.39 12.00
CA LEU A 173 0.70 -6.55 11.26
C LEU A 173 1.02 -7.69 12.22
N MET A 174 0.75 -8.92 11.76
CA MET A 174 0.95 -10.15 12.51
C MET A 174 1.65 -11.17 11.63
N LEU A 175 2.69 -11.82 12.18
CA LEU A 175 3.38 -12.93 11.55
C LEU A 175 2.99 -14.23 12.25
N ASN A 176 2.32 -15.11 11.53
CA ASN A 176 1.82 -16.37 12.06
C ASN A 176 2.57 -17.54 11.40
N ASN A 177 2.98 -18.50 12.20
CA ASN A 177 3.48 -19.79 11.71
C ASN A 177 2.32 -20.55 11.05
N ILE A 178 2.50 -21.01 9.80
CA ILE A 178 1.42 -21.64 9.03
C ILE A 178 1.11 -23.05 9.57
N GLU A 179 2.11 -23.76 10.06
CA GLU A 179 1.97 -25.13 10.55
C GLU A 179 1.32 -25.17 11.94
N THR A 180 1.81 -24.31 12.87
CA THR A 180 1.38 -24.33 14.27
C THR A 180 0.28 -23.31 14.58
N THR A 181 0.00 -22.37 13.68
CA THR A 181 -0.86 -21.21 13.90
C THR A 181 -0.38 -20.25 15.00
N GLU A 182 0.82 -20.44 15.51
CA GLU A 182 1.43 -19.55 16.50
C GLU A 182 1.71 -18.18 15.91
N ARG A 183 1.38 -17.13 16.65
CA ARG A 183 1.79 -15.76 16.31
C ARG A 183 3.19 -15.51 16.87
N VAL A 184 4.18 -15.46 15.98
CA VAL A 184 5.60 -15.30 16.36
C VAL A 184 6.05 -13.86 16.45
N TRP A 185 5.29 -12.96 15.82
CA TRP A 185 5.53 -11.51 15.88
C TRP A 185 4.23 -10.74 15.65
N MET A 186 4.14 -9.59 16.31
CA MET A 186 3.12 -8.58 16.05
C MET A 186 3.74 -7.21 16.23
N GLY A 187 3.42 -6.29 15.32
CA GLY A 187 3.83 -4.90 15.39
C GLY A 187 2.70 -3.97 14.99
N ASN A 188 2.83 -2.71 15.37
CA ASN A 188 1.89 -1.67 14.98
C ASN A 188 2.62 -0.39 14.55
N LYS A 189 1.95 0.40 13.72
CA LYS A 189 2.33 1.76 13.35
C LYS A 189 1.11 2.66 13.47
N GLU A 190 1.32 3.82 14.06
CA GLU A 190 0.29 4.81 14.27
C GLU A 190 0.62 6.10 13.50
N ILE A 191 -0.41 6.70 12.91
CA ILE A 191 -0.32 7.99 12.22
C ILE A 191 -1.50 8.84 12.69
N LYS A 192 -1.24 10.09 13.06
CA LYS A 192 -2.29 11.05 13.42
C LYS A 192 -2.14 12.32 12.58
N LYS A 193 -3.20 12.68 11.87
CA LYS A 193 -3.26 13.86 11.02
C LYS A 193 -4.30 14.84 11.52
N MET A 194 -3.98 16.14 11.45
CA MET A 194 -4.91 17.22 11.78
C MET A 194 -5.29 17.97 10.52
N ILE A 195 -6.59 18.02 10.23
CA ILE A 195 -7.18 18.74 9.11
C ILE A 195 -7.88 19.99 9.66
N ARG A 196 -7.57 21.14 9.08
CA ARG A 196 -8.20 22.43 9.40
C ARG A 196 -8.80 22.98 8.12
N ASN A 197 -10.12 23.21 8.10
CA ASN A 197 -10.87 23.81 6.99
C ASN A 197 -11.24 25.27 7.27
#